data_c8a2e9bd3614d4ca8d62e77aba150bc0
#
_entry.id   c8a2e9bd3614d4ca8d62e77aba150bc0
#
_cell.length_a   1.000
_cell.length_b   1.000
_cell.length_c   1.000
_cell.angle_alpha   90.00
_cell.angle_beta   90.00
_cell.angle_gamma   90.00
#
_symmetry.space_group_name_H-M   'P 1'
#
loop_
_entity.id
_entity.type
_entity.pdbx_description
1 polymer ?
#
loop_
_entity_poly.entity_id
_entity_poly.type
_entity_poly.pdbx_seq_one_letter_code
_entity_poly.pdbx_strand_id
1 'polypeptide(L)'
;GYAASKGGIYSLTHALATSLSEWNITVNSIAPGWIQTQNYDQLRPEDHMQHPSKRVGKPEDIARMCLFLCQDENDFINGENITIDGGMTKKMIYTE
;
A
#
# COMPACT_ATOMS: atom_id res chain seq x y z
N GLY A 1 10.30 -14.93 -6.58
CA GLY A 1 8.97 -15.06 -6.10
C GLY A 1 8.41 -13.76 -5.57
N TYR A 2 7.32 -13.87 -4.85
CA TYR A 2 6.61 -12.70 -4.34
C TYR A 2 7.49 -11.82 -3.45
N ALA A 3 8.24 -12.44 -2.54
CA ALA A 3 9.09 -11.69 -1.61
C ALA A 3 10.20 -10.94 -2.34
N ALA A 4 10.75 -11.54 -3.39
CA ALA A 4 11.81 -10.90 -4.19
C ALA A 4 11.25 -9.70 -4.96
N SER A 5 10.04 -9.81 -5.53
CA SER A 5 9.40 -8.71 -6.23
C SER A 5 9.10 -7.55 -5.30
N LYS A 6 8.62 -7.87 -4.09
CA LYS A 6 8.30 -6.84 -3.09
C LYS A 6 9.56 -6.10 -2.63
N GLY A 7 10.65 -6.84 -2.41
CA GLY A 7 11.94 -6.25 -2.05
C GLY A 7 12.49 -5.36 -3.17
N GLY A 8 12.28 -5.77 -4.43
CA GLY A 8 12.69 -5.01 -5.59
C GLY A 8 11.98 -3.66 -5.68
N ILE A 9 10.66 -3.65 -5.44
CA ILE A 9 9.88 -2.40 -5.43
C ILE A 9 10.36 -1.47 -4.30
N TYR A 10 10.61 -2.03 -3.13
CA TYR A 10 11.11 -1.26 -2.01
C TYR A 10 12.44 -0.59 -2.34
N SER A 11 13.38 -1.36 -2.88
CA SER A 11 14.71 -0.85 -3.24
C SER A 11 14.64 0.18 -4.36
N LEU A 12 13.80 -0.05 -5.36
CA LEU A 12 13.62 0.88 -6.47
C LEU A 12 13.03 2.21 -5.98
N THR A 13 12.04 2.14 -5.10
CA THR A 13 11.43 3.34 -4.53
C THR A 13 12.47 4.18 -3.82
N HIS A 14 13.30 3.54 -3.00
CA HIS A 14 14.35 4.23 -2.26
C HIS A 14 15.36 4.87 -3.20
N ALA A 15 15.83 4.11 -4.19
CA ALA A 15 16.81 4.60 -5.16
C ALA A 15 16.27 5.78 -5.97
N LEU A 16 15.03 5.70 -6.43
CA LEU A 16 14.41 6.77 -7.20
C LEU A 16 14.17 8.01 -6.35
N ALA A 17 13.76 7.83 -5.10
CA ALA A 17 13.57 8.96 -4.18
C ALA A 17 14.86 9.73 -4.00
N THR A 18 15.98 9.02 -3.87
CA THR A 18 17.30 9.64 -3.73
C THR A 18 17.74 10.32 -5.03
N SER A 19 17.61 9.61 -6.16
CA SER A 19 18.10 10.11 -7.46
C SER A 19 17.34 11.32 -7.95
N LEU A 20 16.02 11.37 -7.67
CA LEU A 20 15.17 12.44 -8.19
C LEU A 20 15.01 13.59 -7.21
N SER A 21 15.64 13.51 -6.04
CA SER A 21 15.52 14.56 -5.03
C SER A 21 16.05 15.91 -5.50
N GLU A 22 17.09 15.92 -6.35
CA GLU A 22 17.65 17.14 -6.90
C GLU A 22 16.65 17.89 -7.80
N TRP A 23 15.63 17.20 -8.30
CA TRP A 23 14.58 17.77 -9.14
C TRP A 23 13.34 18.12 -8.34
N ASN A 24 13.40 18.00 -7.02
CA ASN A 24 12.25 18.22 -6.11
C ASN A 24 11.09 17.26 -6.42
N ILE A 25 11.42 16.03 -6.80
CA ILE A 25 10.44 14.98 -7.06
C ILE A 25 10.48 13.99 -5.91
N THR A 26 9.32 13.73 -5.31
CA THR A 26 9.17 12.69 -4.30
C THR A 26 8.70 11.39 -4.96
N VAL A 27 9.16 10.27 -4.43
CA VAL A 27 8.79 8.95 -4.95
C VAL A 27 8.40 8.07 -3.77
N ASN A 28 7.18 7.58 -3.81
CA ASN A 28 6.66 6.65 -2.81
C ASN A 28 5.99 5.49 -3.52
N SER A 29 5.87 4.36 -2.85
CA SER A 29 5.16 3.21 -3.40
C SER A 29 4.06 2.78 -2.45
N ILE A 30 3.04 2.11 -3.01
CA ILE A 30 1.92 1.58 -2.24
C ILE A 30 1.90 0.07 -2.45
N ALA A 31 1.81 -0.67 -1.35
CA ALA A 31 1.67 -2.11 -1.35
C ALA A 31 0.25 -2.45 -0.89
N PRO A 32 -0.69 -2.68 -1.82
CA PRO A 32 -2.06 -3.02 -1.45
C PRO A 32 -2.17 -4.48 -1.02
N GLY A 33 -3.12 -4.75 -0.12
CA GLY A 33 -3.54 -6.11 0.17
C GLY A 33 -4.65 -6.53 -0.77
N TRP A 34 -5.64 -7.27 -0.23
CA TRP A 34 -6.78 -7.69 -1.02
C TRP A 34 -7.70 -6.50 -1.27
N ILE A 35 -7.72 -6.03 -2.50
CA ILE A 35 -8.59 -4.95 -2.97
C ILE A 35 -9.55 -5.55 -3.99
N GLN A 36 -10.84 -5.59 -3.66
CA GLN A 36 -11.86 -6.15 -4.54
C GLN A 36 -12.35 -5.05 -5.48
N THR A 37 -12.17 -5.26 -6.78
CA THR A 37 -12.50 -4.26 -7.79
C THR A 37 -13.90 -4.45 -8.39
N GLN A 38 -14.46 -5.67 -8.30
CA GLN A 38 -15.77 -5.99 -8.85
C GLN A 38 -16.53 -6.86 -7.88
N ASN A 39 -17.85 -6.74 -7.89
CA ASN A 39 -18.73 -7.63 -7.14
C ASN A 39 -18.45 -7.64 -5.64
N TYR A 40 -18.17 -6.48 -5.08
CA TYR A 40 -17.84 -6.35 -3.66
C TYR A 40 -18.94 -6.92 -2.77
N ASP A 41 -20.20 -6.71 -3.16
CA ASP A 41 -21.36 -7.18 -2.41
C ASP A 41 -21.49 -8.70 -2.37
N GLN A 42 -20.77 -9.40 -3.24
CA GLN A 42 -20.80 -10.87 -3.29
C GLN A 42 -19.73 -11.51 -2.42
N LEU A 43 -18.90 -10.71 -1.76
CA LEU A 43 -17.90 -11.23 -0.82
C LEU A 43 -18.61 -11.84 0.38
N ARG A 44 -18.05 -12.93 0.90
CA ARG A 44 -18.59 -13.60 2.07
C ARG A 44 -18.20 -12.86 3.34
N PRO A 45 -18.99 -12.98 4.41
CA PRO A 45 -18.59 -12.40 5.70
C PRO A 45 -17.19 -12.88 6.15
N GLU A 46 -16.84 -14.13 5.86
CA GLU A 46 -15.53 -14.68 6.22
C GLU A 46 -14.39 -13.94 5.52
N ASP A 47 -14.64 -13.51 4.27
CA ASP A 47 -13.63 -12.77 3.51
C ASP A 47 -13.30 -11.45 4.19
N HIS A 48 -14.31 -10.76 4.68
CA HIS A 48 -14.13 -9.51 5.40
C HIS A 48 -13.47 -9.73 6.75
N MET A 49 -13.92 -10.72 7.49
CA MET A 49 -13.54 -10.91 8.87
C MET A 49 -12.14 -11.43 9.06
N GLN A 50 -11.50 -11.97 8.03
CA GLN A 50 -10.11 -12.37 8.15
C GLN A 50 -9.16 -11.18 8.25
N HIS A 51 -9.63 -9.99 7.91
CA HIS A 51 -8.82 -8.76 8.01
C HIS A 51 -8.98 -8.15 9.40
N PRO A 52 -7.89 -7.70 10.05
CA PRO A 52 -8.03 -6.96 11.31
C PRO A 52 -8.95 -5.75 11.20
N SER A 53 -8.99 -5.08 10.03
CA SER A 53 -9.90 -3.97 9.79
C SER A 53 -11.34 -4.40 9.51
N LYS A 54 -11.59 -5.72 9.50
CA LYS A 54 -12.92 -6.33 9.40
C LYS A 54 -13.62 -6.07 8.07
N ARG A 55 -12.85 -5.83 7.04
CA ARG A 55 -13.38 -5.72 5.68
C ARG A 55 -12.28 -5.92 4.64
N VAL A 56 -12.68 -6.39 3.47
CA VAL A 56 -11.84 -6.41 2.27
C VAL A 56 -11.72 -4.97 1.77
N GLY A 57 -10.57 -4.62 1.22
CA GLY A 57 -10.32 -3.27 0.71
C GLY A 57 -11.09 -2.96 -0.57
N LYS A 58 -11.23 -1.68 -0.82
CA LYS A 58 -11.86 -1.13 -2.02
C LYS A 58 -10.84 -0.27 -2.77
N PRO A 59 -11.03 -0.08 -4.09
CA PRO A 59 -10.12 0.79 -4.85
C PRO A 59 -9.95 2.18 -4.25
N GLU A 60 -11.00 2.72 -3.63
CA GLU A 60 -10.96 4.05 -2.99
C GLU A 60 -9.94 4.10 -1.86
N ASP A 61 -9.67 2.96 -1.21
CA ASP A 61 -8.68 2.92 -0.13
C ASP A 61 -7.28 3.23 -0.65
N ILE A 62 -6.99 2.81 -1.87
CA ILE A 62 -5.71 3.08 -2.53
C ILE A 62 -5.71 4.48 -3.12
N ALA A 63 -6.81 4.86 -3.77
CA ALA A 63 -6.93 6.16 -4.43
C ALA A 63 -6.75 7.32 -3.46
N ARG A 64 -7.32 7.21 -2.25
CA ARG A 64 -7.17 8.26 -1.23
C ARG A 64 -5.72 8.47 -0.85
N MET A 65 -4.94 7.40 -0.73
CA MET A 65 -3.52 7.54 -0.40
C MET A 65 -2.74 8.15 -1.56
N CYS A 66 -3.07 7.77 -2.79
CA CYS A 66 -2.43 8.39 -3.97
C CYS A 66 -2.67 9.90 -3.99
N LEU A 67 -3.90 10.31 -3.76
CA LEU A 67 -4.24 11.73 -3.73
C LEU A 67 -3.50 12.47 -2.62
N PHE A 68 -3.42 11.85 -1.45
CA PHE A 68 -2.71 12.42 -0.30
C PHE A 68 -1.23 12.64 -0.63
N LEU A 69 -0.60 11.63 -1.20
CA LEU A 69 0.83 11.71 -1.53
C LEU A 69 1.13 12.71 -2.64
N CYS A 70 0.15 13.01 -3.50
CA CYS A 70 0.32 13.94 -4.61
C CYS A 70 0.08 15.39 -4.23
N GLN A 71 -0.34 15.67 -2.99
CA GLN A 71 -0.54 17.04 -2.54
C GLN A 71 0.81 17.71 -2.31
N ASP A 72 0.96 18.95 -2.74
CA ASP A 72 2.23 19.67 -2.68
C ASP A 72 2.75 19.81 -1.25
N GLU A 73 1.86 19.98 -0.28
CA GLU A 73 2.25 20.13 1.12
C GLU A 73 2.79 18.85 1.74
N ASN A 74 2.65 17.71 1.06
CA ASN A 74 3.14 16.42 1.56
C ASN A 74 4.50 16.04 0.97
N ASP A 75 5.29 17.02 0.62
CA ASP A 75 6.60 16.81 0.00
C ASP A 75 7.66 16.29 0.98
N PHE A 76 7.35 16.23 2.26
CA PHE A 76 8.25 15.66 3.26
C PHE A 76 8.12 14.14 3.36
N ILE A 77 7.14 13.55 2.68
CA ILE A 77 6.96 12.10 2.55
C ILE A 77 7.67 11.67 1.29
N ASN A 78 8.78 10.96 1.43
CA ASN A 78 9.63 10.61 0.28
C ASN A 78 10.37 9.31 0.56
N GLY A 79 10.35 8.40 -0.39
CA GLY A 79 11.06 7.12 -0.28
C GLY A 79 10.33 6.07 0.54
N GLU A 80 9.05 6.29 0.84
CA GLU A 80 8.27 5.37 1.66
C GLU A 80 7.57 4.30 0.83
N ASN A 81 7.47 3.10 1.41
CA ASN A 81 6.63 2.03 0.89
C ASN A 81 5.46 1.87 1.87
N ILE A 82 4.27 2.21 1.43
CA ILE A 82 3.10 2.31 2.30
C ILE A 82 2.21 1.08 2.09
N THR A 83 2.05 0.28 3.15
CA THR A 83 1.21 -0.91 3.11
C THR A 83 -0.23 -0.52 3.43
N ILE A 84 -1.17 -0.91 2.56
CA ILE A 84 -2.60 -0.67 2.75
C ILE A 84 -3.31 -2.01 2.56
N ASP A 85 -3.48 -2.76 3.65
CA ASP A 85 -3.95 -4.14 3.59
C ASP A 85 -4.91 -4.52 4.72
N GLY A 86 -5.46 -3.54 5.41
CA GLY A 86 -6.38 -3.82 6.51
C GLY A 86 -5.71 -4.49 7.70
N GLY A 87 -4.40 -4.44 7.79
CA GLY A 87 -3.65 -5.03 8.88
C GLY A 87 -3.24 -6.48 8.68
N MET A 88 -3.48 -7.05 7.49
CA MET A 88 -3.21 -8.47 7.25
C MET A 88 -1.75 -8.86 7.44
N THR A 89 -0.81 -8.02 7.01
CA THR A 89 0.61 -8.30 7.19
C THR A 89 0.98 -8.37 8.66
N LYS A 90 0.39 -7.48 9.46
CA LYS A 90 0.63 -7.48 10.91
C LYS A 90 0.01 -8.69 11.59
N LYS A 91 -1.18 -9.11 11.14
CA LYS A 91 -1.83 -10.32 11.65
C LYS A 91 -0.96 -11.54 11.39
N MET A 92 -0.38 -11.66 10.21
CA MET A 92 0.47 -12.79 9.87
C MET A 92 1.73 -12.84 10.73
N ILE A 93 2.26 -11.71 11.13
CA ILE A 93 3.43 -11.65 12.01
C ILE A 93 3.09 -12.19 13.40
N TYR A 94 1.89 -11.91 13.87
CA TYR A 94 1.49 -12.27 15.23
C TYR A 94 0.90 -13.67 15.36
N THR A 95 0.58 -14.34 14.27
CA THR A 95 0.00 -15.69 14.32
C THR A 95 1.03 -16.79 14.30
N GLU A 96 2.29 -16.47 14.24
CA GLU A 96 3.37 -17.42 14.39
C GLU A 96 3.66 -17.65 15.86
#